data_edb7e98485ef16d596025ea7125bb13c
#
_entry.id   edb7e98485ef16d596025ea7125bb13c
#
_cell.length_a   1.000
_cell.length_b   1.000
_cell.length_c   1.000
_cell.angle_alpha   90.00
_cell.angle_beta   90.00
_cell.angle_gamma   90.00
#
_symmetry.space_group_name_H-M   'P 1'
#
loop_
_entity.id
_entity.type
_entity.pdbx_description
1 polymer ?
#
loop_
_entity_poly.entity_id
_entity_poly.type
_entity_poly.pdbx_seq_one_letter_code
_entity_poly.pdbx_strand_id
1 'polypeptide(L)'
;MSKQKLIIIAGSPCVGKTTVTEKLFTSYENSAFFDGDWAWCVNPFSVEDPRLRNGDKTMSFALSTYLNSSFDYVFFSSVVAVDKAIREAILKDITAKDYTVLGITLTCSEETLRERHKKRGDANECSFHWLHLKPYEGDYVINTDNKSVQQIVDEIKAIIDNAGNE
;
A
#
# COMPACT_ATOMS: atom_id res chain seq x y z
N MET A 1 -17.72 9.56 -17.43
CA MET A 1 -17.16 8.33 -16.81
C MET A 1 -16.24 8.76 -15.66
N SER A 2 -16.40 8.18 -14.49
CA SER A 2 -15.45 8.43 -13.41
C SER A 2 -14.08 7.90 -13.81
N LYS A 3 -13.05 8.69 -13.53
CA LYS A 3 -11.66 8.30 -13.84
C LYS A 3 -11.24 7.16 -12.93
N GLN A 4 -10.54 6.16 -13.48
CA GLN A 4 -10.00 5.05 -12.68
C GLN A 4 -9.11 5.59 -11.54
N LYS A 5 -9.14 4.94 -10.38
CA LYS A 5 -8.35 5.32 -9.21
C LYS A 5 -7.37 4.22 -8.83
N LEU A 6 -6.09 4.57 -8.78
CA LEU A 6 -5.06 3.77 -8.12
C LEU A 6 -4.92 4.26 -6.68
N ILE A 7 -5.35 3.44 -5.73
CA ILE A 7 -5.27 3.73 -4.30
C ILE A 7 -4.08 3.00 -3.70
N ILE A 8 -3.08 3.75 -3.26
CA ILE A 8 -1.85 3.22 -2.67
C ILE A 8 -1.97 3.27 -1.15
N ILE A 9 -1.90 2.11 -0.51
CA ILE A 9 -1.87 1.98 0.95
C ILE A 9 -0.42 1.63 1.34
N ALA A 10 0.33 2.64 1.76
CA ALA A 10 1.72 2.50 2.18
C ALA A 10 1.85 2.46 3.70
N GLY A 11 2.96 1.97 4.20
CA GLY A 11 3.28 1.95 5.60
C GLY A 11 4.25 0.84 5.98
N SER A 12 4.79 0.91 7.20
CA SER A 12 5.70 -0.09 7.77
C SER A 12 5.09 -1.50 7.77
N PRO A 13 5.90 -2.56 7.77
CA PRO A 13 5.41 -3.88 8.17
C PRO A 13 4.67 -3.82 9.52
N CYS A 14 3.68 -4.65 9.72
CA CYS A 14 2.86 -4.73 10.94
C CYS A 14 1.96 -3.53 11.23
N VAL A 15 1.89 -2.54 10.35
CA VAL A 15 0.98 -1.38 10.54
C VAL A 15 -0.48 -1.71 10.22
N GLY A 16 -0.73 -2.83 9.55
CA GLY A 16 -2.08 -3.32 9.21
C GLY A 16 -2.53 -3.10 7.77
N LYS A 17 -1.60 -2.79 6.84
CA LYS A 17 -1.91 -2.52 5.43
C LYS A 17 -2.77 -3.59 4.76
N THR A 18 -2.34 -4.84 4.82
CA THR A 18 -3.02 -5.94 4.10
C THR A 18 -4.45 -6.12 4.59
N THR A 19 -4.66 -6.18 5.91
CA THR A 19 -5.99 -6.34 6.50
C THR A 19 -6.94 -5.20 6.13
N VAL A 20 -6.45 -3.97 6.18
CA VAL A 20 -7.23 -2.78 5.79
C VAL A 20 -7.54 -2.80 4.30
N THR A 21 -6.54 -3.11 3.47
CA THR A 21 -6.69 -3.09 2.00
C THR A 21 -7.66 -4.19 1.53
N GLU A 22 -7.62 -5.38 2.11
CA GLU A 22 -8.57 -6.45 1.80
C GLU A 22 -10.02 -6.05 2.09
N LYS A 23 -10.27 -5.39 3.21
CA LYS A 23 -11.60 -4.88 3.53
C LYS A 23 -12.06 -3.75 2.60
N LEU A 24 -11.14 -2.86 2.23
CA LEU A 24 -11.42 -1.80 1.26
C LEU A 24 -11.75 -2.39 -0.10
N PHE A 25 -10.90 -3.25 -0.62
CA PHE A 25 -11.05 -3.90 -1.91
C PHE A 25 -12.41 -4.58 -2.05
N THR A 26 -12.81 -5.36 -1.04
CA THR A 26 -14.10 -6.08 -1.07
C THR A 26 -15.32 -5.18 -0.87
N SER A 27 -15.14 -3.93 -0.47
CA SER A 27 -16.22 -2.97 -0.28
C SER A 27 -16.51 -2.07 -1.49
N TYR A 28 -15.71 -2.18 -2.54
CA TYR A 28 -15.90 -1.47 -3.82
C TYR A 28 -16.17 -2.46 -4.95
N GLU A 29 -17.21 -2.24 -5.70
CA GLU A 29 -17.48 -3.00 -6.93
C GLU A 29 -16.44 -2.65 -8.01
N ASN A 30 -16.24 -3.53 -8.96
CA ASN A 30 -15.29 -3.38 -10.06
C ASN A 30 -13.89 -2.94 -9.57
N SER A 31 -13.38 -3.65 -8.59
CA SER A 31 -12.10 -3.37 -7.95
C SER A 31 -11.10 -4.50 -8.12
N ALA A 32 -9.82 -4.17 -8.05
CA ALA A 32 -8.70 -5.12 -8.05
C ALA A 32 -7.75 -4.79 -6.91
N PHE A 33 -7.01 -5.79 -6.45
CA PHE A 33 -6.03 -5.64 -5.37
C PHE A 33 -4.74 -6.35 -5.70
N PHE A 34 -3.63 -5.67 -5.49
CA PHE A 34 -2.30 -6.24 -5.54
C PHE A 34 -1.52 -5.90 -4.27
N ASP A 35 -1.03 -6.92 -3.58
CA ASP A 35 -0.11 -6.77 -2.46
C ASP A 35 1.33 -6.76 -2.99
N GLY A 36 2.10 -5.73 -2.62
CA GLY A 36 3.49 -5.62 -3.04
C GLY A 36 4.37 -6.80 -2.63
N ASP A 37 4.03 -7.49 -1.55
CA ASP A 37 4.74 -8.70 -1.10
C ASP A 37 4.62 -9.85 -2.10
N TRP A 38 3.58 -9.89 -2.91
CA TRP A 38 3.42 -10.91 -3.95
C TRP A 38 4.39 -10.75 -5.12
N ALA A 39 4.96 -9.55 -5.28
CA ALA A 39 5.88 -9.26 -6.38
C ALA A 39 7.23 -9.96 -6.24
N TRP A 40 7.60 -10.40 -5.04
CA TRP A 40 8.90 -11.01 -4.76
C TRP A 40 8.77 -12.14 -3.72
N CYS A 41 8.21 -13.26 -4.15
CA CYS A 41 8.10 -14.48 -3.34
C CYS A 41 9.26 -15.42 -3.69
N VAL A 42 10.35 -15.34 -2.95
CA VAL A 42 11.57 -16.09 -3.20
C VAL A 42 12.06 -16.84 -1.96
N ASN A 43 12.80 -17.91 -2.17
CA ASN A 43 13.40 -18.69 -1.09
C ASN A 43 14.89 -18.94 -1.36
N PRO A 44 15.80 -18.58 -0.45
CA PRO A 44 15.56 -17.81 0.76
C PRO A 44 15.25 -16.33 0.45
N PHE A 45 14.44 -15.69 1.28
CA PHE A 45 14.20 -14.25 1.21
C PHE A 45 15.31 -13.51 1.98
N SER A 46 15.84 -12.45 1.39
CA SER A 46 16.77 -11.54 2.06
C SER A 46 16.56 -10.11 1.56
N VAL A 47 16.58 -9.16 2.48
CA VAL A 47 16.57 -7.72 2.15
C VAL A 47 17.88 -7.26 1.53
N GLU A 48 18.96 -8.05 1.69
CA GLU A 48 20.27 -7.80 1.08
C GLU A 48 20.40 -8.38 -0.33
N ASP A 49 19.38 -9.07 -0.83
CA ASP A 49 19.39 -9.63 -2.18
C ASP A 49 19.42 -8.51 -3.22
N PRO A 50 20.48 -8.42 -4.04
CA PRO A 50 20.60 -7.35 -5.04
C PRO A 50 19.51 -7.42 -6.13
N ARG A 51 18.81 -8.56 -6.25
CA ARG A 51 17.70 -8.73 -7.20
C ARG A 51 16.36 -8.20 -6.66
N LEU A 52 16.28 -7.88 -5.36
CA LEU A 52 15.02 -7.50 -4.69
C LEU A 52 14.29 -6.37 -5.42
N ARG A 53 15.01 -5.37 -5.93
CA ARG A 53 14.42 -4.25 -6.67
C ARG A 53 13.84 -4.62 -8.03
N ASN A 54 14.11 -5.85 -8.55
CA ASN A 54 13.41 -6.34 -9.74
C ASN A 54 11.90 -6.57 -9.48
N GLY A 55 11.50 -6.77 -8.24
CA GLY A 55 10.09 -6.85 -7.85
C GLY A 55 9.30 -5.58 -8.14
N ASP A 56 9.95 -4.42 -8.23
CA ASP A 56 9.29 -3.16 -8.57
C ASP A 56 8.66 -3.21 -9.97
N LYS A 57 9.32 -3.87 -10.92
CA LYS A 57 8.78 -4.10 -12.28
C LYS A 57 7.56 -5.02 -12.26
N THR A 58 7.57 -6.03 -11.40
CA THR A 58 6.41 -6.91 -11.21
C THR A 58 5.21 -6.14 -10.67
N MET A 59 5.43 -5.23 -9.71
CA MET A 59 4.40 -4.35 -9.21
C MET A 59 3.82 -3.47 -10.33
N SER A 60 4.68 -2.79 -11.09
CA SER A 60 4.27 -1.93 -12.21
C SER A 60 3.48 -2.71 -13.27
N PHE A 61 3.89 -3.95 -13.57
CA PHE A 61 3.21 -4.81 -14.53
C PHE A 61 1.81 -5.22 -14.04
N ALA A 62 1.69 -5.65 -12.79
CA ALA A 62 0.42 -6.04 -12.19
C ALA A 62 -0.56 -4.85 -12.16
N LEU A 63 -0.10 -3.68 -11.71
CA LEU A 63 -0.91 -2.47 -11.67
C LEU A 63 -1.34 -2.02 -13.08
N SER A 64 -0.43 -2.10 -14.04
CA SER A 64 -0.74 -1.83 -15.46
C SER A 64 -1.82 -2.77 -15.99
N THR A 65 -1.72 -4.06 -15.66
CA THR A 65 -2.70 -5.07 -16.07
C THR A 65 -4.10 -4.72 -15.56
N TYR A 66 -4.23 -4.40 -14.28
CA TYR A 66 -5.53 -4.06 -13.70
C TYR A 66 -6.10 -2.76 -14.26
N LEU A 67 -5.29 -1.71 -14.33
CA LEU A 67 -5.72 -0.42 -14.88
C LEU A 67 -6.11 -0.53 -16.37
N ASN A 68 -5.37 -1.31 -17.16
CA ASN A 68 -5.72 -1.56 -18.56
C ASN A 68 -6.91 -2.54 -18.74
N SER A 69 -7.36 -3.18 -17.66
CA SER A 69 -8.55 -4.06 -17.64
C SER A 69 -9.83 -3.36 -17.19
N SER A 70 -9.81 -2.03 -17.11
CA SER A 70 -11.00 -1.20 -16.82
C SER A 70 -11.60 -1.43 -15.42
N PHE A 71 -10.79 -1.76 -14.42
CA PHE A 71 -11.22 -1.69 -13.03
C PHE A 71 -11.33 -0.22 -12.60
N ASP A 72 -12.43 0.13 -11.94
CA ASP A 72 -12.66 1.50 -11.45
C ASP A 72 -11.74 1.84 -10.27
N TYR A 73 -11.45 0.85 -9.43
CA TYR A 73 -10.60 0.95 -8.25
C TYR A 73 -9.50 -0.11 -8.29
N VAL A 74 -8.26 0.31 -8.25
CA VAL A 74 -7.10 -0.58 -8.11
C VAL A 74 -6.41 -0.27 -6.79
N PHE A 75 -6.46 -1.21 -5.86
CA PHE A 75 -5.80 -1.09 -4.56
C PHE A 75 -4.41 -1.71 -4.62
N PHE A 76 -3.45 -1.00 -4.08
CA PHE A 76 -2.06 -1.43 -3.99
C PHE A 76 -1.53 -1.20 -2.59
N SER A 77 -1.21 -2.27 -1.86
CA SER A 77 -0.57 -2.18 -0.55
C SER A 77 0.92 -2.49 -0.67
N SER A 78 1.77 -1.66 -0.11
CA SER A 78 3.22 -1.90 -0.18
C SER A 78 3.99 -1.15 0.90
N VAL A 79 4.96 -1.84 1.51
CA VAL A 79 5.95 -1.23 2.41
C VAL A 79 6.85 -0.27 1.62
N VAL A 80 7.36 -0.71 0.48
CA VAL A 80 8.33 0.07 -0.30
C VAL A 80 7.75 1.34 -0.91
N ALA A 81 6.42 1.43 -1.00
CA ALA A 81 5.74 2.64 -1.45
C ALA A 81 5.81 3.82 -0.46
N VAL A 82 6.37 3.61 0.74
CA VAL A 82 6.75 4.71 1.65
C VAL A 82 7.96 5.46 1.10
N ASP A 83 8.90 4.75 0.48
CA ASP A 83 10.09 5.36 -0.12
C ASP A 83 9.73 6.09 -1.42
N LYS A 84 10.08 7.39 -1.49
CA LYS A 84 9.75 8.24 -2.62
C LYS A 84 10.32 7.73 -3.94
N ALA A 85 11.61 7.38 -3.95
CA ALA A 85 12.28 6.97 -5.18
C ALA A 85 11.74 5.64 -5.72
N ILE A 86 11.48 4.68 -4.84
CA ILE A 86 10.91 3.37 -5.21
C ILE A 86 9.48 3.55 -5.73
N ARG A 87 8.66 4.31 -5.03
CA ARG A 87 7.27 4.57 -5.44
C ARG A 87 7.20 5.26 -6.79
N GLU A 88 8.01 6.29 -7.02
CA GLU A 88 8.05 7.00 -8.29
C GLU A 88 8.55 6.10 -9.43
N ALA A 89 9.51 5.21 -9.18
CA ALA A 89 9.95 4.22 -10.16
C ALA A 89 8.82 3.24 -10.54
N ILE A 90 8.07 2.76 -9.57
CA ILE A 90 6.91 1.88 -9.82
C ILE A 90 5.85 2.61 -10.66
N LEU A 91 5.48 3.83 -10.28
CA LEU A 91 4.47 4.62 -10.99
C LEU A 91 4.88 4.98 -12.41
N LYS A 92 6.16 5.29 -12.62
CA LYS A 92 6.71 5.65 -13.94
C LYS A 92 6.55 4.52 -14.96
N ASP A 93 6.67 3.28 -14.52
CA ASP A 93 6.62 2.11 -15.40
C ASP A 93 5.20 1.57 -15.63
N ILE A 94 4.17 2.19 -15.02
CA ILE A 94 2.77 1.86 -15.30
C ILE A 94 2.41 2.33 -16.71
N THR A 95 1.91 1.42 -17.54
CA THR A 95 1.59 1.68 -18.95
C THR A 95 0.19 2.26 -19.16
N ALA A 96 -0.69 2.16 -18.17
CA ALA A 96 -2.04 2.72 -18.24
C ALA A 96 -2.02 4.25 -18.29
N LYS A 97 -3.06 4.81 -18.89
CA LYS A 97 -3.28 6.26 -19.01
C LYS A 97 -4.63 6.62 -18.39
N ASP A 98 -4.81 7.90 -18.11
CA ASP A 98 -6.11 8.45 -17.66
C ASP A 98 -6.63 7.89 -16.33
N TYR A 99 -5.75 7.59 -15.39
CA TYR A 99 -6.09 7.25 -14.01
C TYR A 99 -5.60 8.32 -13.03
N THR A 100 -6.17 8.35 -11.85
CA THR A 100 -5.71 9.19 -10.73
C THR A 100 -5.04 8.36 -9.68
N VAL A 101 -4.05 8.93 -8.98
CA VAL A 101 -3.38 8.28 -7.84
C VAL A 101 -3.84 8.93 -6.56
N LEU A 102 -4.27 8.12 -5.61
CA LEU A 102 -4.60 8.52 -4.25
C LEU A 102 -3.69 7.77 -3.28
N GLY A 103 -2.84 8.51 -2.59
CA GLY A 103 -1.90 7.92 -1.63
C GLY A 103 -2.40 8.04 -0.20
N ILE A 104 -2.23 6.96 0.55
CA ILE A 104 -2.55 6.86 1.96
C ILE A 104 -1.39 6.18 2.66
N THR A 105 -0.82 6.83 3.67
CA THR A 105 0.24 6.24 4.51
C THR A 105 -0.35 5.91 5.89
N LEU A 106 -0.32 4.63 6.25
CA LEU A 106 -0.67 4.18 7.59
C LEU A 106 0.55 4.29 8.51
N THR A 107 0.36 4.83 9.69
CA THR A 107 1.39 4.96 10.71
C THR A 107 0.88 4.52 12.07
N CYS A 108 1.77 4.37 13.02
CA CYS A 108 1.47 4.11 14.44
C CYS A 108 2.66 4.51 15.31
N SER A 109 2.51 4.42 16.63
CA SER A 109 3.64 4.54 17.55
C SER A 109 4.59 3.35 17.45
N GLU A 110 5.85 3.54 17.85
CA GLU A 110 6.83 2.43 17.95
C GLU A 110 6.36 1.34 18.92
N GLU A 111 5.71 1.74 20.01
CA GLU A 111 5.15 0.81 20.99
C GLU A 111 4.11 -0.11 20.35
N THR A 112 3.14 0.47 19.65
CA THR A 112 2.11 -0.29 18.93
C THR A 112 2.74 -1.19 17.86
N LEU A 113 3.72 -0.71 17.12
CA LEU A 113 4.38 -1.53 16.10
C LEU A 113 5.11 -2.72 16.73
N ARG A 114 5.81 -2.50 17.85
CA ARG A 114 6.53 -3.55 18.58
C ARG A 114 5.57 -4.61 19.13
N GLU A 115 4.44 -4.19 19.68
CA GLU A 115 3.42 -5.12 20.17
C GLU A 115 2.81 -5.96 19.04
N ARG A 116 2.49 -5.35 17.92
CA ARG A 116 1.95 -6.03 16.74
C ARG A 116 2.96 -7.01 16.13
N HIS A 117 4.22 -6.61 16.04
CA HIS A 117 5.30 -7.48 15.56
C HIS A 117 5.47 -8.71 16.47
N LYS A 118 5.50 -8.50 17.79
CA LYS A 118 5.57 -9.60 18.77
C LYS A 118 4.38 -10.56 18.65
N LYS A 119 3.18 -10.00 18.51
CA LYS A 119 1.93 -10.79 18.37
C LYS A 119 1.91 -11.60 17.09
N ARG A 120 2.49 -11.07 16.00
CA ARG A 120 2.60 -11.77 14.72
C ARG A 120 3.57 -12.96 14.80
N GLY A 121 4.57 -12.90 15.66
CA GLY A 121 5.52 -14.01 15.92
C GLY A 121 6.58 -14.16 14.85
N ASP A 122 6.88 -13.11 14.08
CA ASP A 122 7.96 -13.13 13.09
C ASP A 122 9.32 -13.37 13.77
N ALA A 123 10.17 -14.17 13.15
CA ALA A 123 11.50 -14.50 13.69
C ALA A 123 12.53 -13.37 13.55
N ASN A 124 12.28 -12.40 12.68
CA ASN A 124 13.14 -11.24 12.47
C ASN A 124 12.95 -10.18 13.54
N GLU A 125 13.93 -9.32 13.71
CA GLU A 125 13.83 -8.17 14.61
C GLU A 125 12.81 -7.14 14.11
N CYS A 126 12.12 -6.48 15.05
CA CYS A 126 11.24 -5.37 14.75
C CYS A 126 12.04 -4.16 14.28
N SER A 127 11.86 -3.75 13.04
CA SER A 127 12.52 -2.59 12.47
C SER A 127 11.57 -1.40 12.40
N PHE A 128 12.07 -0.22 12.77
CA PHE A 128 11.34 1.05 12.65
C PHE A 128 11.76 1.87 11.43
N HIS A 129 12.64 1.35 10.60
CA HIS A 129 13.16 2.08 9.43
C HIS A 129 12.03 2.67 8.58
N TRP A 130 11.08 1.85 8.17
CA TRP A 130 9.95 2.27 7.34
C TRP A 130 8.98 3.20 8.08
N LEU A 131 8.83 3.01 9.39
CA LEU A 131 7.96 3.85 10.22
C LEU A 131 8.49 5.28 10.33
N HIS A 132 9.81 5.44 10.35
CA HIS A 132 10.47 6.74 10.52
C HIS A 132 10.68 7.50 9.21
N LEU A 133 10.45 6.87 8.06
CA LEU A 133 10.49 7.58 6.79
C LEU A 133 9.37 8.62 6.73
N LYS A 134 9.71 9.79 6.18
CA LYS A 134 8.70 10.81 5.92
C LYS A 134 7.65 10.24 4.96
N PRO A 135 6.37 10.37 5.26
CA PRO A 135 5.30 9.98 4.34
C PRO A 135 5.48 10.65 2.97
N TYR A 136 5.05 9.95 1.92
CA TYR A 136 5.09 10.50 0.58
C TYR A 136 4.29 11.81 0.50
N GLU A 137 4.84 12.82 -0.16
CA GLU A 137 4.21 14.12 -0.26
C GLU A 137 2.85 14.03 -0.97
N GLY A 138 1.84 14.57 -0.33
CA GLY A 138 0.45 14.51 -0.79
C GLY A 138 -0.34 13.31 -0.28
N ASP A 139 0.28 12.37 0.42
CA ASP A 139 -0.45 11.27 1.06
C ASP A 139 -1.29 11.77 2.24
N TYR A 140 -2.47 11.16 2.38
CA TYR A 140 -3.22 11.22 3.63
C TYR A 140 -2.56 10.29 4.65
N VAL A 141 -2.15 10.85 5.79
CA VAL A 141 -1.49 10.08 6.86
C VAL A 141 -2.53 9.71 7.91
N ILE A 142 -2.69 8.41 8.13
CA ILE A 142 -3.66 7.88 9.10
C ILE A 142 -2.90 7.16 10.22
N ASN A 143 -3.03 7.69 11.44
CA ASN A 143 -2.53 7.02 12.64
C ASN A 143 -3.51 5.89 13.01
N THR A 144 -2.98 4.69 13.17
CA THR A 144 -3.76 3.49 13.48
C THR A 144 -3.80 3.14 14.96
N ASP A 145 -3.12 3.92 15.82
CA ASP A 145 -3.14 3.70 17.27
C ASP A 145 -4.56 3.81 17.82
N ASN A 146 -4.93 2.87 18.65
CA ASN A 146 -6.23 2.85 19.35
C ASN A 146 -7.46 2.86 18.41
N LYS A 147 -7.28 2.45 17.16
CA LYS A 147 -8.37 2.31 16.18
C LYS A 147 -8.61 0.85 15.82
N SER A 148 -9.86 0.50 15.65
CA SER A 148 -10.22 -0.78 15.02
C SER A 148 -9.94 -0.73 13.53
N VAL A 149 -9.79 -1.90 12.91
CA VAL A 149 -9.66 -2.01 11.45
C VAL A 149 -10.82 -1.32 10.74
N GLN A 150 -12.04 -1.47 11.25
CA GLN A 150 -13.23 -0.86 10.65
C GLN A 150 -13.18 0.68 10.71
N GLN A 151 -12.72 1.26 11.80
CA GLN A 151 -12.55 2.72 11.91
C GLN A 151 -11.55 3.24 10.87
N ILE A 152 -10.43 2.53 10.67
CA ILE A 152 -9.43 2.89 9.66
C ILE A 152 -10.02 2.76 8.24
N VAL A 153 -10.73 1.70 7.96
CA VAL A 153 -11.42 1.49 6.67
C VAL A 153 -12.42 2.61 6.40
N ASP A 154 -13.22 3.00 7.39
CA ASP A 154 -14.22 4.06 7.23
C ASP A 154 -13.57 5.42 6.96
N GLU A 155 -12.46 5.74 7.62
CA GLU A 155 -11.67 6.95 7.33
C GLU A 155 -11.17 6.96 5.89
N ILE A 156 -10.60 5.85 5.42
CA ILE A 156 -10.09 5.74 4.05
C ILE A 156 -11.21 5.82 3.03
N LYS A 157 -12.34 5.18 3.27
CA LYS A 157 -13.52 5.28 2.39
C LYS A 157 -13.99 6.73 2.24
N ALA A 158 -14.05 7.47 3.34
CA ALA A 158 -14.41 8.89 3.28
C ALA A 158 -13.44 9.70 2.40
N ILE A 159 -12.13 9.40 2.46
CA ILE A 159 -11.13 10.04 1.61
C ILE A 159 -11.33 9.67 0.14
N ILE A 160 -11.52 8.38 -0.18
CA ILE A 160 -11.72 7.89 -1.55
C ILE A 160 -12.98 8.49 -2.17
N ASP A 161 -14.08 8.53 -1.42
CA ASP A 161 -15.37 9.00 -1.89
C ASP A 161 -15.37 10.53 -2.10
N ASN A 162 -14.68 11.28 -1.24
CA ASN A 162 -14.54 12.73 -1.39
C ASN A 162 -13.61 13.12 -2.55
N ALA A 163 -12.53 12.37 -2.79
CA ALA A 163 -11.61 12.61 -3.91
C ALA A 163 -12.25 12.36 -5.30
N GLY A 164 -13.49 11.89 -5.36
CA GLY A 164 -14.25 11.74 -6.59
C GLY A 164 -15.15 12.92 -6.94
N ASN A 165 -15.22 13.91 -6.06
CA ASN A 165 -16.12 15.08 -6.19
C ASN A 165 -15.39 16.36 -6.60
N GLU A 166 -14.09 16.30 -6.85
CA GLU A 166 -13.27 17.38 -7.40
C GLU A 166 -12.92 17.08 -8.88
#